data_08650ee5c5c4bc27cf276c6fedd06e4f
#
_entry.id   08650ee5c5c4bc27cf276c6fedd06e4f
#
_cell.length_a   1.000
_cell.length_b   1.000
_cell.length_c   1.000
_cell.angle_alpha   90.00
_cell.angle_beta   90.00
_cell.angle_gamma   90.00
#
_symmetry.space_group_name_H-M   'P 1'
#
loop_
_entity.id
_entity.type
_entity.pdbx_description
1 polymer ?
#
loop_
_entity_poly.entity_id
_entity_poly.type
_entity_poly.pdbx_seq_one_letter_code
_entity_poly.pdbx_strand_id
1 'polypeptide(L)'
;MFFALTDSLSQEIINALENQEKQFLVDAKNCSLIEKNDSVKADDENFYEIPKWTSADGFALRESFVSKVYSPIAKEELNEVLHSGRGVFKNFKNCIKSYPEIEKKWHSFKNKSFLTFINDWYNDLREVWGLEKLDQISEIEENLVYDDFSFFEIDSDFNKNEILPQVIEIIKDDCQDYSDEVTMALCELWKKSFVSNNTNQIGFMCRSNSDDFAGFILADSVSENQKKTMVINSFFVSTKFRGLGIGSEL
;
A
#
# COMPACT_ATOMS: atom_id res chain seq x y z
N MET A 1 -19.23 -17.98 -19.95
CA MET A 1 -18.01 -17.44 -20.62
C MET A 1 -17.07 -16.91 -19.56
N PHE A 2 -15.75 -17.11 -19.67
CA PHE A 2 -14.79 -16.59 -18.66
C PHE A 2 -14.38 -15.16 -19.01
N PHE A 3 -13.98 -14.38 -18.03
CA PHE A 3 -13.38 -13.07 -18.22
C PHE A 3 -12.10 -12.93 -17.36
N ALA A 4 -11.26 -11.96 -17.67
CA ALA A 4 -10.08 -11.63 -16.90
C ALA A 4 -10.40 -10.45 -15.96
N LEU A 5 -10.05 -10.58 -14.70
CA LEU A 5 -10.12 -9.46 -13.75
C LEU A 5 -8.91 -8.56 -14.00
N THR A 6 -9.12 -7.48 -14.76
CA THR A 6 -8.09 -6.46 -15.02
C THR A 6 -8.12 -5.37 -13.96
N ASP A 7 -7.03 -4.60 -13.82
CA ASP A 7 -6.98 -3.46 -12.89
C ASP A 7 -8.09 -2.44 -13.18
N SER A 8 -8.38 -2.19 -14.47
CA SER A 8 -9.47 -1.30 -14.87
C SER A 8 -10.82 -1.81 -14.40
N LEU A 9 -11.13 -3.11 -14.63
CA LEU A 9 -12.39 -3.72 -14.21
C LEU A 9 -12.50 -3.75 -12.68
N SER A 10 -11.41 -4.04 -11.97
CA SER A 10 -11.37 -4.01 -10.50
C SER A 10 -11.72 -2.60 -9.98
N GLN A 11 -11.19 -1.55 -10.59
CA GLN A 11 -11.49 -0.18 -10.21
C GLN A 11 -12.95 0.21 -10.51
N GLU A 12 -13.50 -0.26 -11.63
CA GLU A 12 -14.92 -0.07 -11.97
C GLU A 12 -15.81 -0.75 -10.93
N ILE A 13 -15.47 -1.99 -10.52
CA ILE A 13 -16.22 -2.73 -9.47
C ILE A 13 -16.12 -2.01 -8.13
N ILE A 14 -14.95 -1.52 -7.72
CA ILE A 14 -14.79 -0.73 -6.48
C ILE A 14 -15.76 0.46 -6.47
N ASN A 15 -15.81 1.21 -7.57
CA ASN A 15 -16.71 2.37 -7.70
C ASN A 15 -18.18 1.96 -7.63
N ALA A 16 -18.52 0.79 -8.19
CA ALA A 16 -19.89 0.26 -8.15
C ALA A 16 -20.30 -0.24 -6.76
N LEU A 17 -19.38 -0.85 -6.00
CA LEU A 17 -19.62 -1.29 -4.63
C LEU A 17 -19.92 -0.10 -3.68
N GLU A 18 -19.38 1.07 -3.97
CA GLU A 18 -19.69 2.31 -3.24
C GLU A 18 -21.05 2.91 -3.61
N ASN A 19 -21.64 2.50 -4.73
CA ASN A 19 -22.93 2.96 -5.20
C ASN A 19 -24.03 1.97 -4.80
N GLN A 20 -24.76 2.30 -3.72
CA GLN A 20 -25.83 1.43 -3.21
C GLN A 20 -27.20 1.65 -3.94
N GLU A 21 -27.29 2.63 -4.85
CA GLU A 21 -28.54 2.96 -5.53
C GLU A 21 -28.76 2.14 -6.81
N LYS A 22 -27.66 1.66 -7.41
CA LYS A 22 -27.66 0.95 -8.69
C LYS A 22 -27.12 -0.46 -8.54
N GLN A 23 -27.61 -1.34 -9.41
CA GLN A 23 -27.09 -2.70 -9.53
C GLN A 23 -26.23 -2.80 -10.80
N PHE A 24 -25.12 -3.52 -10.69
CA PHE A 24 -24.17 -3.67 -11.78
C PHE A 24 -23.88 -5.13 -12.08
N LEU A 25 -23.51 -5.40 -13.33
CA LEU A 25 -23.10 -6.71 -13.82
C LEU A 25 -21.78 -6.57 -14.56
N VAL A 26 -20.96 -7.60 -14.49
CA VAL A 26 -19.79 -7.72 -15.35
C VAL A 26 -20.20 -8.35 -16.67
N ASP A 27 -19.97 -7.68 -17.78
CA ASP A 27 -20.03 -8.24 -19.13
C ASP A 27 -18.73 -8.98 -19.44
N ALA A 28 -18.76 -10.29 -19.38
CA ALA A 28 -17.59 -11.15 -19.60
C ALA A 28 -17.03 -11.05 -21.02
N LYS A 29 -17.87 -10.69 -21.99
CA LYS A 29 -17.45 -10.58 -23.38
C LYS A 29 -16.60 -9.33 -23.63
N ASN A 30 -16.99 -8.21 -23.01
CA ASN A 30 -16.34 -6.93 -23.18
C ASN A 30 -15.37 -6.60 -22.04
N CYS A 31 -15.28 -7.45 -20.99
CA CYS A 31 -14.52 -7.22 -19.75
C CYS A 31 -14.78 -5.82 -19.17
N SER A 32 -16.06 -5.44 -19.07
CA SER A 32 -16.50 -4.13 -18.59
C SER A 32 -17.69 -4.25 -17.64
N LEU A 33 -17.90 -3.23 -16.83
CA LEU A 33 -19.05 -3.14 -15.94
C LEU A 33 -20.22 -2.46 -16.65
N ILE A 34 -21.42 -3.01 -16.51
CA ILE A 34 -22.64 -2.42 -17.04
C ILE A 34 -23.69 -2.27 -15.93
N GLU A 35 -24.55 -1.27 -16.04
CA GLU A 35 -25.70 -1.11 -15.15
C GLU A 35 -26.79 -2.14 -15.49
N LYS A 36 -27.26 -2.86 -14.47
CA LYS A 36 -28.33 -3.84 -14.63
C LYS A 36 -29.64 -3.10 -14.95
N ASN A 37 -30.20 -3.36 -16.12
CA ASN A 37 -31.48 -2.84 -16.54
C ASN A 37 -32.38 -3.99 -17.04
N ASP A 38 -33.65 -3.70 -17.27
CA ASP A 38 -34.67 -4.70 -17.71
C ASP A 38 -34.36 -5.34 -19.06
N SER A 39 -33.43 -4.78 -19.83
CA SER A 39 -33.01 -5.31 -21.13
C SER A 39 -31.97 -6.43 -21.03
N VAL A 40 -31.30 -6.55 -19.88
CA VAL A 40 -30.28 -7.57 -19.62
C VAL A 40 -30.94 -8.72 -18.89
N LYS A 41 -31.13 -9.85 -19.57
CA LYS A 41 -31.69 -11.06 -18.95
C LYS A 41 -30.63 -11.65 -17.99
N ALA A 42 -31.03 -11.87 -16.76
CA ALA A 42 -30.17 -12.44 -15.71
C ALA A 42 -29.68 -13.89 -16.02
N ASP A 43 -30.27 -14.55 -17.00
CA ASP A 43 -29.92 -15.93 -17.41
C ASP A 43 -28.91 -15.98 -18.56
N ASP A 44 -28.33 -14.86 -18.99
CA ASP A 44 -27.31 -14.87 -20.02
C ASP A 44 -25.94 -15.20 -19.41
N GLU A 45 -25.35 -16.33 -19.84
CA GLU A 45 -24.04 -16.85 -19.36
C GLU A 45 -22.86 -15.88 -19.54
N ASN A 46 -23.09 -14.72 -20.14
CA ASN A 46 -22.09 -13.68 -20.35
C ASN A 46 -22.07 -12.62 -19.23
N PHE A 47 -23.07 -12.62 -18.35
CA PHE A 47 -23.17 -11.60 -17.31
C PHE A 47 -23.00 -12.20 -15.91
N TYR A 48 -22.19 -11.55 -15.10
CA TYR A 48 -21.92 -11.95 -13.72
C TYR A 48 -22.33 -10.84 -12.76
N GLU A 49 -23.05 -11.19 -11.70
CA GLU A 49 -23.36 -10.25 -10.63
C GLU A 49 -22.08 -9.93 -9.84
N ILE A 50 -21.83 -8.65 -9.58
CA ILE A 50 -20.75 -8.27 -8.68
C ILE A 50 -21.09 -8.64 -7.23
N PRO A 51 -20.09 -8.84 -6.36
CA PRO A 51 -20.33 -9.19 -4.96
C PRO A 51 -21.11 -8.08 -4.25
N LYS A 52 -21.97 -8.45 -3.31
CA LYS A 52 -22.80 -7.50 -2.58
C LYS A 52 -22.00 -6.91 -1.41
N TRP A 53 -21.86 -5.60 -1.40
CA TRP A 53 -21.28 -4.85 -0.29
C TRP A 53 -22.39 -4.20 0.54
N THR A 54 -22.53 -4.62 1.79
CA THR A 54 -23.60 -4.14 2.68
C THR A 54 -23.14 -2.98 3.58
N SER A 55 -24.10 -2.30 4.21
CA SER A 55 -23.77 -1.32 5.24
C SER A 55 -23.05 -1.94 6.45
N ALA A 56 -23.31 -3.21 6.75
CA ALA A 56 -22.61 -3.93 7.81
C ALA A 56 -21.12 -4.14 7.45
N ASP A 57 -20.84 -4.52 6.20
CA ASP A 57 -19.45 -4.67 5.73
C ASP A 57 -18.72 -3.32 5.76
N GLY A 58 -19.41 -2.25 5.32
CA GLY A 58 -18.88 -0.90 5.39
C GLY A 58 -18.62 -0.40 6.82
N PHE A 59 -19.41 -0.85 7.79
CA PHE A 59 -19.20 -0.56 9.21
C PHE A 59 -18.00 -1.36 9.75
N ALA A 60 -17.98 -2.67 9.54
CA ALA A 60 -16.90 -3.54 9.97
C ALA A 60 -15.52 -3.10 9.43
N LEU A 61 -15.50 -2.65 8.17
CA LEU A 61 -14.29 -2.09 7.56
C LEU A 61 -13.77 -0.88 8.33
N ARG A 62 -14.66 0.03 8.75
CA ARG A 62 -14.28 1.23 9.52
C ARG A 62 -13.82 0.88 10.93
N GLU A 63 -14.52 -0.04 11.61
CA GLU A 63 -14.07 -0.54 12.91
C GLU A 63 -12.68 -1.15 12.84
N SER A 64 -12.44 -2.01 11.83
CA SER A 64 -11.14 -2.62 11.60
C SER A 64 -10.06 -1.57 11.37
N PHE A 65 -10.33 -0.53 10.58
CA PHE A 65 -9.40 0.57 10.38
C PHE A 65 -9.13 1.33 11.68
N VAL A 66 -10.18 1.74 12.40
CA VAL A 66 -10.03 2.54 13.63
C VAL A 66 -9.27 1.76 14.71
N SER A 67 -9.43 0.44 14.79
CA SER A 67 -8.66 -0.40 15.71
C SER A 67 -7.14 -0.25 15.49
N LYS A 68 -6.71 0.02 14.24
CA LYS A 68 -5.33 0.16 13.78
C LYS A 68 -4.80 1.61 13.83
N VAL A 69 -5.63 2.59 14.18
CA VAL A 69 -5.21 4.00 14.31
C VAL A 69 -4.37 4.18 15.58
N TYR A 70 -3.17 4.73 15.43
CA TYR A 70 -2.20 4.90 16.53
C TYR A 70 -2.42 6.16 17.36
N SER A 71 -2.91 7.26 16.73
CA SER A 71 -3.20 8.49 17.45
C SER A 71 -4.33 8.26 18.46
N PRO A 72 -4.09 8.33 19.76
CA PRO A 72 -5.13 8.07 20.77
C PRO A 72 -6.32 9.02 20.62
N ILE A 73 -6.05 10.30 20.34
CA ILE A 73 -7.09 11.34 20.16
C ILE A 73 -7.95 11.02 18.94
N ALA A 74 -7.32 10.80 17.78
CA ALA A 74 -8.06 10.49 16.56
C ALA A 74 -8.82 9.16 16.66
N LYS A 75 -8.23 8.16 17.30
CA LYS A 75 -8.87 6.87 17.56
C LYS A 75 -10.13 7.00 18.40
N GLU A 76 -10.05 7.78 19.49
CA GLU A 76 -11.18 8.04 20.40
C GLU A 76 -12.32 8.76 19.63
N GLU A 77 -12.02 9.87 18.92
CA GLU A 77 -13.01 10.61 18.16
C GLU A 77 -13.66 9.78 17.04
N LEU A 78 -12.86 8.99 16.31
CA LEU A 78 -13.38 8.10 15.27
C LEU A 78 -14.26 6.99 15.86
N ASN A 79 -13.89 6.42 17.03
CA ASN A 79 -14.71 5.45 17.73
C ASN A 79 -16.04 6.05 18.22
N GLU A 80 -16.02 7.24 18.80
CA GLU A 80 -17.25 7.94 19.20
C GLU A 80 -18.19 8.15 18.01
N VAL A 81 -17.64 8.56 16.88
CA VAL A 81 -18.39 8.74 15.63
C VAL A 81 -19.01 7.43 15.15
N LEU A 82 -18.26 6.32 15.18
CA LEU A 82 -18.77 5.00 14.78
C LEU A 82 -19.95 4.54 15.64
N HIS A 83 -19.96 4.90 16.93
CA HIS A 83 -21.00 4.53 17.87
C HIS A 83 -22.11 5.60 18.08
N SER A 84 -22.08 6.69 17.30
CA SER A 84 -23.04 7.80 17.43
C SER A 84 -24.48 7.50 16.96
N GLY A 85 -24.72 6.34 16.36
CA GLY A 85 -26.03 5.81 16.00
C GLY A 85 -26.56 6.23 14.63
N ARG A 86 -26.65 7.53 14.29
CA ARG A 86 -27.17 8.01 13.00
C ARG A 86 -26.14 8.74 12.17
N GLY A 87 -26.15 8.49 10.84
CA GLY A 87 -25.27 9.19 9.90
C GLY A 87 -23.80 8.84 10.05
N VAL A 88 -23.48 7.68 10.64
CA VAL A 88 -22.15 7.21 10.99
C VAL A 88 -21.14 7.40 9.85
N PHE A 89 -21.49 6.99 8.63
CA PHE A 89 -20.56 7.07 7.48
C PHE A 89 -20.24 8.50 7.07
N LYS A 90 -21.23 9.39 7.11
CA LYS A 90 -21.01 10.81 6.84
C LYS A 90 -20.18 11.46 7.93
N ASN A 91 -20.48 11.15 9.18
CA ASN A 91 -19.78 11.70 10.33
C ASN A 91 -18.33 11.19 10.36
N PHE A 92 -18.11 9.90 10.08
CA PHE A 92 -16.76 9.32 9.93
C PHE A 92 -15.96 10.06 8.85
N LYS A 93 -16.55 10.26 7.65
CA LYS A 93 -15.91 11.00 6.57
C LYS A 93 -15.57 12.45 6.95
N ASN A 94 -16.39 13.09 7.77
CA ASN A 94 -16.11 14.44 8.24
C ASN A 94 -15.02 14.48 9.32
N CYS A 95 -15.06 13.56 10.26
CA CYS A 95 -14.08 13.45 11.33
C CYS A 95 -12.67 13.16 10.78
N ILE A 96 -12.54 12.17 9.88
CA ILE A 96 -11.23 11.76 9.36
C ILE A 96 -10.52 12.86 8.57
N LYS A 97 -11.26 13.79 7.95
CA LYS A 97 -10.71 14.96 7.25
C LYS A 97 -9.94 15.92 8.16
N SER A 98 -10.20 15.88 9.46
CA SER A 98 -9.43 16.65 10.46
C SER A 98 -8.03 16.07 10.67
N TYR A 99 -7.76 14.88 10.12
CA TYR A 99 -6.51 14.13 10.27
C TYR A 99 -5.97 13.70 8.89
N PRO A 100 -5.33 14.59 8.11
CA PRO A 100 -4.94 14.33 6.72
C PRO A 100 -4.11 13.06 6.51
N GLU A 101 -3.18 12.75 7.41
CA GLU A 101 -2.35 11.55 7.30
C GLU A 101 -3.15 10.26 7.57
N ILE A 102 -4.12 10.32 8.50
CA ILE A 102 -5.02 9.19 8.78
C ILE A 102 -6.02 9.03 7.62
N GLU A 103 -6.47 10.13 7.00
CA GLU A 103 -7.33 10.10 5.81
C GLU A 103 -6.64 9.41 4.64
N LYS A 104 -5.36 9.70 4.38
CA LYS A 104 -4.57 9.00 3.35
C LYS A 104 -4.50 7.49 3.63
N LYS A 105 -4.16 7.12 4.86
CA LYS A 105 -4.12 5.70 5.30
C LYS A 105 -5.48 5.02 5.17
N TRP A 106 -6.57 5.73 5.49
CA TRP A 106 -7.92 5.21 5.29
C TRP A 106 -8.22 4.90 3.83
N HIS A 107 -7.86 5.79 2.91
CA HIS A 107 -8.09 5.56 1.47
C HIS A 107 -7.32 4.35 0.96
N SER A 108 -6.06 4.20 1.36
CA SER A 108 -5.25 3.04 1.01
C SER A 108 -5.82 1.75 1.60
N PHE A 109 -6.12 1.73 2.90
CA PHE A 109 -6.72 0.60 3.59
C PHE A 109 -8.06 0.17 2.97
N LYS A 110 -8.94 1.15 2.70
CA LYS A 110 -10.23 0.90 2.06
C LYS A 110 -10.07 0.28 0.67
N ASN A 111 -9.22 0.86 -0.18
CA ASN A 111 -8.97 0.34 -1.52
C ASN A 111 -8.45 -1.10 -1.50
N LYS A 112 -7.50 -1.38 -0.63
CA LYS A 112 -6.94 -2.71 -0.45
C LYS A 112 -7.98 -3.72 0.01
N SER A 113 -8.79 -3.37 1.00
CA SER A 113 -9.87 -4.24 1.48
C SER A 113 -10.91 -4.53 0.39
N PHE A 114 -11.24 -3.57 -0.46
CA PHE A 114 -12.09 -3.81 -1.61
C PHE A 114 -11.44 -4.72 -2.65
N LEU A 115 -10.16 -4.55 -2.95
CA LEU A 115 -9.43 -5.43 -3.86
C LEU A 115 -9.41 -6.87 -3.36
N THR A 116 -9.15 -7.08 -2.07
CA THR A 116 -9.21 -8.41 -1.47
C THR A 116 -10.61 -9.02 -1.62
N PHE A 117 -11.65 -8.27 -1.26
CA PHE A 117 -13.04 -8.72 -1.37
C PHE A 117 -13.43 -9.09 -2.82
N ILE A 118 -12.98 -8.31 -3.80
CA ILE A 118 -13.20 -8.57 -5.23
C ILE A 118 -12.42 -9.80 -5.68
N ASN A 119 -11.17 -9.96 -5.24
CA ASN A 119 -10.35 -11.12 -5.58
C ASN A 119 -10.93 -12.41 -5.01
N ASP A 120 -11.45 -12.39 -3.78
CA ASP A 120 -12.11 -13.55 -3.18
C ASP A 120 -13.34 -13.95 -4.00
N TRP A 121 -14.21 -13.01 -4.34
CA TRP A 121 -15.33 -13.24 -5.22
C TRP A 121 -14.91 -13.79 -6.60
N TYR A 122 -13.87 -13.23 -7.19
CA TYR A 122 -13.37 -13.69 -8.48
C TYR A 122 -12.75 -15.09 -8.38
N ASN A 123 -12.11 -15.42 -7.28
CA ASN A 123 -11.60 -16.77 -7.02
C ASN A 123 -12.70 -17.79 -6.84
N ASP A 124 -13.84 -17.42 -6.24
CA ASP A 124 -15.01 -18.27 -6.17
C ASP A 124 -15.58 -18.56 -7.58
N LEU A 125 -15.62 -17.54 -8.45
CA LEU A 125 -16.00 -17.75 -9.86
C LEU A 125 -15.00 -18.66 -10.59
N ARG A 126 -13.70 -18.49 -10.38
CA ARG A 126 -12.65 -19.33 -10.98
C ARG A 126 -12.82 -20.79 -10.56
N GLU A 127 -13.15 -21.05 -9.31
CA GLU A 127 -13.43 -22.40 -8.82
C GLU A 127 -14.65 -23.02 -9.53
N VAL A 128 -15.74 -22.26 -9.69
CA VAL A 128 -16.93 -22.70 -10.46
C VAL A 128 -16.57 -22.98 -11.92
N TRP A 129 -15.62 -22.25 -12.50
CA TRP A 129 -15.13 -22.46 -13.88
C TRP A 129 -14.14 -23.61 -14.00
N GLY A 130 -13.73 -24.24 -12.89
CA GLY A 130 -12.71 -25.29 -12.87
C GLY A 130 -11.29 -24.77 -13.08
N LEU A 131 -11.04 -23.51 -12.80
CA LEU A 131 -9.72 -22.87 -12.87
C LEU A 131 -9.08 -22.83 -11.48
N GLU A 132 -7.73 -22.85 -11.43
CA GLU A 132 -7.00 -22.63 -10.19
C GLU A 132 -7.26 -21.23 -9.64
N LYS A 133 -7.36 -21.12 -8.31
CA LYS A 133 -7.45 -19.82 -7.64
C LYS A 133 -6.18 -19.00 -7.94
N LEU A 134 -6.34 -17.69 -8.05
CA LEU A 134 -5.20 -16.80 -8.03
C LEU A 134 -4.62 -16.77 -6.62
N ASP A 135 -3.30 -16.62 -6.52
CA ASP A 135 -2.66 -16.41 -5.23
C ASP A 135 -3.32 -15.21 -4.53
N GLN A 136 -3.70 -15.43 -3.27
CA GLN A 136 -4.21 -14.32 -2.46
C GLN A 136 -3.08 -13.29 -2.35
N ILE A 137 -3.42 -12.02 -2.61
CA ILE A 137 -2.54 -10.92 -2.22
C ILE A 137 -2.37 -11.08 -0.70
N SER A 138 -1.18 -11.45 -0.28
CA SER A 138 -0.92 -11.79 1.13
C SER A 138 -1.19 -10.56 1.99
N GLU A 139 -2.36 -10.52 2.63
CA GLU A 139 -2.79 -9.44 3.54
C GLU A 139 -1.85 -9.29 4.75
N ILE A 140 -1.12 -10.35 5.07
CA ILE A 140 -0.40 -10.47 6.34
C ILE A 140 0.92 -9.68 6.33
N GLU A 141 1.62 -9.60 5.18
CA GLU A 141 2.95 -8.97 5.15
C GLU A 141 2.90 -7.44 5.12
N GLU A 142 1.90 -6.83 4.45
CA GLU A 142 1.84 -5.36 4.32
C GLU A 142 1.27 -4.64 5.56
N ASN A 143 0.43 -5.30 6.37
CA ASN A 143 -0.09 -4.68 7.58
C ASN A 143 0.96 -4.60 8.70
N LEU A 144 1.84 -5.60 8.81
CA LEU A 144 2.90 -5.63 9.83
C LEU A 144 3.92 -4.51 9.62
N VAL A 145 4.24 -4.19 8.34
CA VAL A 145 5.24 -3.16 8.05
C VAL A 145 4.76 -1.78 8.47
N TYR A 146 3.53 -1.40 8.12
CA TYR A 146 2.99 -0.08 8.49
C TYR A 146 2.55 0.02 9.95
N ASP A 147 2.34 -1.11 10.61
CA ASP A 147 1.99 -1.14 12.01
C ASP A 147 3.20 -0.84 12.92
N ASP A 148 4.38 -1.29 12.52
CA ASP A 148 5.60 -1.17 13.30
C ASP A 148 6.60 -0.15 12.74
N PHE A 149 6.36 0.35 11.50
CA PHE A 149 7.30 1.22 10.79
C PHE A 149 6.61 2.42 10.15
N SER A 150 7.33 3.53 10.12
CA SER A 150 6.93 4.77 9.46
C SER A 150 7.88 5.10 8.32
N PHE A 151 7.33 5.52 7.17
CA PHE A 151 8.08 5.87 5.97
C PHE A 151 8.03 7.38 5.75
N PHE A 152 9.19 7.98 5.48
CA PHE A 152 9.37 9.41 5.31
C PHE A 152 10.09 9.70 4.01
N GLU A 153 9.63 10.72 3.28
CA GLU A 153 10.38 11.24 2.14
C GLU A 153 11.64 11.96 2.65
N ILE A 154 12.78 11.73 1.98
CA ILE A 154 14.03 12.44 2.26
C ILE A 154 13.99 13.73 1.46
N ASP A 155 13.81 14.85 2.14
CA ASP A 155 13.82 16.18 1.54
C ASP A 155 15.23 16.75 1.40
N SER A 156 15.33 17.96 0.78
CA SER A 156 16.60 18.65 0.57
C SER A 156 17.32 19.07 1.87
N ASP A 157 16.57 19.21 2.95
CA ASP A 157 17.08 19.66 4.25
C ASP A 157 17.51 18.48 5.13
N PHE A 158 17.31 17.25 4.65
CA PHE A 158 17.69 16.04 5.37
C PHE A 158 19.20 15.98 5.61
N ASN A 159 19.56 15.82 6.87
CA ASN A 159 20.97 15.70 7.26
C ASN A 159 21.50 14.29 6.98
N LYS A 160 22.11 14.11 5.80
CA LYS A 160 22.70 12.83 5.36
C LYS A 160 23.66 12.22 6.39
N ASN A 161 24.32 13.03 7.21
CA ASN A 161 25.24 12.55 8.23
C ASN A 161 24.54 11.77 9.36
N GLU A 162 23.23 11.93 9.51
CA GLU A 162 22.45 11.24 10.54
C GLU A 162 22.36 9.72 10.30
N ILE A 163 22.27 9.30 9.03
CA ILE A 163 22.14 7.88 8.67
C ILE A 163 23.48 7.21 8.30
N LEU A 164 24.53 7.99 8.10
CA LEU A 164 25.86 7.46 7.73
C LEU A 164 26.36 6.36 8.66
N PRO A 165 26.32 6.51 10.00
CA PRO A 165 26.82 5.47 10.91
C PRO A 165 26.04 4.15 10.78
N GLN A 166 24.71 4.24 10.67
CA GLN A 166 23.83 3.06 10.57
C GLN A 166 24.07 2.31 9.27
N VAL A 167 24.24 3.01 8.14
CA VAL A 167 24.50 2.34 6.87
C VAL A 167 25.90 1.74 6.82
N ILE A 168 26.90 2.39 7.41
CA ILE A 168 28.24 1.79 7.52
C ILE A 168 28.21 0.50 8.34
N GLU A 169 27.43 0.45 9.39
CA GLU A 169 27.22 -0.75 10.18
C GLU A 169 26.60 -1.88 9.35
N ILE A 170 25.54 -1.58 8.57
CA ILE A 170 24.90 -2.54 7.65
C ILE A 170 25.90 -3.07 6.60
N ILE A 171 26.71 -2.19 6.00
CA ILE A 171 27.72 -2.60 5.02
C ILE A 171 28.77 -3.54 5.66
N LYS A 172 29.17 -3.25 6.89
CA LYS A 172 30.11 -4.11 7.62
C LYS A 172 29.49 -5.46 7.94
N ASP A 173 28.24 -5.51 8.34
CA ASP A 173 27.50 -6.74 8.61
C ASP A 173 27.36 -7.58 7.34
N ASP A 174 27.07 -6.97 6.21
CA ASP A 174 26.94 -7.67 4.91
C ASP A 174 28.28 -8.14 4.34
N CYS A 175 29.37 -7.52 4.77
CA CYS A 175 30.71 -7.78 4.26
C CYS A 175 31.56 -8.65 5.23
N GLN A 176 30.97 -9.36 6.18
CA GLN A 176 31.69 -10.20 7.18
C GLN A 176 32.62 -11.26 6.57
N ASP A 177 32.30 -11.72 5.35
CA ASP A 177 33.10 -12.69 4.61
C ASP A 177 34.29 -12.09 3.84
N TYR A 178 34.40 -10.73 3.81
CA TYR A 178 35.51 -10.04 3.13
C TYR A 178 36.60 -9.59 4.12
N SER A 179 37.78 -9.23 3.61
CA SER A 179 38.82 -8.65 4.45
C SER A 179 38.45 -7.23 4.89
N ASP A 180 38.99 -6.78 6.02
CA ASP A 180 38.75 -5.45 6.57
C ASP A 180 39.07 -4.32 5.57
N GLU A 181 40.13 -4.52 4.76
CA GLU A 181 40.53 -3.54 3.75
C GLU A 181 39.49 -3.40 2.65
N VAL A 182 38.90 -4.52 2.20
CA VAL A 182 37.84 -4.53 1.19
C VAL A 182 36.56 -3.87 1.76
N THR A 183 36.18 -4.23 2.97
CA THR A 183 35.02 -3.65 3.66
C THR A 183 35.18 -2.14 3.85
N MET A 184 36.34 -1.69 4.28
CA MET A 184 36.63 -0.25 4.42
C MET A 184 36.56 0.48 3.06
N ALA A 185 37.13 -0.12 2.00
CA ALA A 185 37.07 0.45 0.67
C ALA A 185 35.63 0.59 0.15
N LEU A 186 34.77 -0.41 0.39
CA LEU A 186 33.35 -0.36 0.03
C LEU A 186 32.60 0.75 0.81
N CYS A 187 32.83 0.89 2.10
CA CYS A 187 32.27 1.96 2.93
C CYS A 187 32.66 3.34 2.39
N GLU A 188 33.94 3.53 2.04
CA GLU A 188 34.42 4.83 1.53
C GLU A 188 33.88 5.14 0.11
N LEU A 189 33.76 4.15 -0.76
CA LEU A 189 33.16 4.29 -2.09
C LEU A 189 31.69 4.72 -1.97
N TRP A 190 30.94 4.02 -1.15
CA TRP A 190 29.52 4.35 -0.92
C TRP A 190 29.38 5.75 -0.32
N LYS A 191 30.17 6.08 0.71
CA LYS A 191 30.15 7.38 1.37
C LYS A 191 30.42 8.53 0.41
N LYS A 192 31.38 8.39 -0.49
CA LYS A 192 31.68 9.39 -1.52
C LYS A 192 30.50 9.60 -2.47
N SER A 193 29.84 8.52 -2.89
CA SER A 193 28.64 8.59 -3.74
C SER A 193 27.48 9.25 -3.01
N PHE A 194 27.26 8.90 -1.76
CA PHE A 194 26.14 9.38 -0.95
C PHE A 194 26.24 10.88 -0.60
N VAL A 195 27.44 11.38 -0.32
CA VAL A 195 27.67 12.78 0.05
C VAL A 195 27.67 13.71 -1.17
N SER A 196 27.88 13.17 -2.40
CA SER A 196 27.84 14.00 -3.60
C SER A 196 26.45 14.64 -3.76
N ASN A 197 26.42 15.99 -3.83
CA ASN A 197 25.18 16.75 -3.94
C ASN A 197 24.62 16.69 -5.36
N ASN A 198 23.68 15.80 -5.61
CA ASN A 198 22.85 15.83 -6.82
C ASN A 198 21.55 16.59 -6.54
N THR A 199 21.26 17.57 -7.38
CA THR A 199 20.09 18.46 -7.23
C THR A 199 18.74 17.79 -7.53
N ASN A 200 18.74 16.59 -8.11
CA ASN A 200 17.52 15.83 -8.47
C ASN A 200 17.56 14.45 -7.82
N GLN A 201 17.60 14.42 -6.51
CA GLN A 201 17.61 13.21 -5.70
C GLN A 201 16.22 12.98 -5.11
N ILE A 202 15.73 11.74 -5.15
CA ILE A 202 14.50 11.32 -4.50
C ILE A 202 14.86 10.16 -3.57
N GLY A 203 14.34 10.17 -2.36
CA GLY A 203 14.59 9.11 -1.41
C GLY A 203 13.49 8.96 -0.37
N PHE A 204 13.45 7.77 0.21
CA PHE A 204 12.57 7.45 1.33
C PHE A 204 13.38 6.77 2.42
N MET A 205 13.01 7.05 3.65
CA MET A 205 13.58 6.45 4.85
C MET A 205 12.50 5.79 5.67
N CYS A 206 12.84 4.65 6.26
CA CYS A 206 11.98 3.91 7.16
C CYS A 206 12.55 3.90 8.57
N ARG A 207 11.70 4.16 9.57
CA ARG A 207 12.02 4.04 11.01
C ARG A 207 11.00 3.17 11.71
N SER A 208 11.43 2.46 12.75
CA SER A 208 10.51 1.74 13.64
C SER A 208 9.75 2.72 14.54
N ASN A 209 8.69 2.24 15.19
CA ASN A 209 7.94 3.02 16.19
C ASN A 209 8.79 3.43 17.40
N SER A 210 9.95 2.79 17.60
CA SER A 210 10.95 3.15 18.60
C SER A 210 11.96 4.17 18.08
N ASP A 211 11.75 4.73 16.88
CA ASP A 211 12.64 5.65 16.16
C ASP A 211 13.98 5.02 15.71
N ASP A 212 14.10 3.69 15.75
CA ASP A 212 15.27 2.99 15.22
C ASP A 212 15.29 3.10 13.69
N PHE A 213 16.47 3.32 13.11
CA PHE A 213 16.64 3.28 11.65
C PHE A 213 16.38 1.87 11.12
N ALA A 214 15.43 1.74 10.22
CA ALA A 214 15.03 0.45 9.64
C ALA A 214 15.53 0.26 8.20
N GLY A 215 15.61 1.33 7.41
CA GLY A 215 16.11 1.26 6.05
C GLY A 215 15.96 2.57 5.29
N PHE A 216 16.54 2.64 4.10
CA PHE A 216 16.30 3.74 3.17
C PHE A 216 16.59 3.36 1.73
N ILE A 217 16.00 4.11 0.82
CA ILE A 217 16.28 4.08 -0.61
C ILE A 217 16.61 5.48 -1.10
N LEU A 218 17.55 5.59 -2.02
CA LEU A 218 17.93 6.85 -2.65
C LEU A 218 18.15 6.61 -4.14
N ALA A 219 17.55 7.46 -4.96
CA ALA A 219 17.67 7.44 -6.40
C ALA A 219 18.07 8.81 -6.93
N ASP A 220 18.94 8.82 -7.92
CA ASP A 220 19.40 10.00 -8.61
C ASP A 220 18.92 10.01 -10.06
N SER A 221 18.68 11.20 -10.62
CA SER A 221 18.45 11.32 -12.05
C SER A 221 19.73 10.99 -12.84
N VAL A 222 19.56 10.29 -13.98
CA VAL A 222 20.70 9.92 -14.85
C VAL A 222 21.47 11.14 -15.37
N SER A 223 20.77 12.26 -15.59
CA SER A 223 21.34 13.56 -15.94
C SER A 223 20.37 14.68 -15.59
N GLU A 224 20.86 15.91 -15.48
CA GLU A 224 20.04 17.09 -15.20
C GLU A 224 18.88 17.29 -16.19
N ASN A 225 19.05 16.81 -17.43
CA ASN A 225 18.06 16.94 -18.50
C ASN A 225 17.11 15.74 -18.65
N GLN A 226 17.38 14.64 -17.95
CA GLN A 226 16.59 13.40 -18.02
C GLN A 226 15.88 13.11 -16.72
N LYS A 227 14.78 13.80 -16.46
CA LYS A 227 13.96 13.65 -15.23
C LYS A 227 13.09 12.39 -15.18
N LYS A 228 13.00 11.64 -16.28
CA LYS A 228 12.11 10.45 -16.37
C LYS A 228 12.81 9.13 -16.03
N THR A 229 14.13 9.13 -15.92
CA THR A 229 14.92 7.94 -15.61
C THR A 229 15.73 8.21 -14.36
N MET A 230 15.52 7.38 -13.34
CA MET A 230 16.23 7.43 -12.06
C MET A 230 17.09 6.17 -11.92
N VAL A 231 18.24 6.32 -11.26
CA VAL A 231 19.10 5.20 -10.87
C VAL A 231 19.11 5.11 -9.36
N ILE A 232 18.75 3.95 -8.84
CA ILE A 232 18.88 3.66 -7.41
C ILE A 232 20.39 3.56 -7.10
N ASN A 233 20.90 4.48 -6.31
CA ASN A 233 22.30 4.49 -5.90
C ASN A 233 22.52 3.93 -4.51
N SER A 234 21.46 3.89 -3.69
CA SER A 234 21.50 3.36 -2.33
C SER A 234 20.19 2.69 -1.99
N PHE A 235 20.25 1.46 -1.48
CA PHE A 235 19.11 0.71 -1.00
C PHE A 235 19.57 -0.21 0.13
N PHE A 236 19.17 0.11 1.34
CA PHE A 236 19.61 -0.60 2.54
C PHE A 236 18.44 -0.86 3.48
N VAL A 237 18.40 -2.08 4.03
CA VAL A 237 17.51 -2.46 5.13
C VAL A 237 18.38 -3.00 6.25
N SER A 238 18.20 -2.47 7.46
CA SER A 238 18.91 -2.92 8.66
C SER A 238 18.74 -4.42 8.85
N THR A 239 19.82 -5.12 9.15
CA THR A 239 19.84 -6.58 9.37
C THR A 239 18.82 -7.03 10.38
N LYS A 240 18.60 -6.22 11.43
CA LYS A 240 17.59 -6.44 12.48
C LYS A 240 16.15 -6.52 11.95
N PHE A 241 15.85 -5.86 10.85
CA PHE A 241 14.49 -5.69 10.31
C PHE A 241 14.28 -6.33 8.93
N ARG A 242 15.25 -7.14 8.44
CA ARG A 242 15.12 -7.88 7.18
C ARG A 242 14.05 -8.96 7.27
N GLY A 243 13.42 -9.25 6.13
CA GLY A 243 12.36 -10.24 6.05
C GLY A 243 10.98 -9.75 6.50
N LEU A 244 10.86 -8.48 6.95
CA LEU A 244 9.60 -7.88 7.38
C LEU A 244 8.86 -7.11 6.28
N GLY A 245 9.32 -7.17 5.02
CA GLY A 245 8.67 -6.47 3.90
C GLY A 245 9.12 -5.02 3.68
N ILE A 246 9.97 -4.43 4.53
CA ILE A 246 10.42 -3.02 4.45
C ILE A 246 11.02 -2.69 3.09
N GLY A 247 11.83 -3.62 2.54
CA GLY A 247 12.46 -3.40 1.25
C GLY A 247 11.49 -3.38 0.06
N SER A 248 10.29 -3.89 0.21
CA SER A 248 9.23 -3.84 -0.82
C SER A 248 8.43 -2.55 -0.74
N GLU A 249 8.45 -1.87 0.40
CA GLU A 249 7.72 -0.63 0.65
C GLU A 249 8.59 0.62 0.42
N LEU A 250 9.91 0.48 0.49
CA LEU A 250 10.87 1.51 0.09
C LEU A 250 10.97 1.64 -1.43
#